data_6d62e46dfa48cc8b1116eefbc759d566
#
_entry.id   6d62e46dfa48cc8b1116eefbc759d566
#
_cell.length_a   1.000
_cell.length_b   1.000
_cell.length_c   1.000
_cell.angle_alpha   90.00
_cell.angle_beta   90.00
_cell.angle_gamma   90.00
#
_symmetry.space_group_name_H-M   'P 1'
#
loop_
_entity.id
_entity.type
_entity.pdbx_description
1 polymer ?
#
loop_
_entity_poly.entity_id
_entity_poly.type
_entity_poly.pdbx_seq_one_letter_code
_entity_poly.pdbx_strand_id
1 'polypeptide(L)'
;MSKDLVAVEPTATVAEAATLMGGRHVGSALVIEDGRATGIFTERDVLRALASDFDAAHHPVADWMTNDPTTVDIDTDVRTARDLMLDGGFRHLPVLEGIELVGIVSIRDISRAPD
;
A
#
# COMPACT_ATOMS: atom_id res chain seq x y z
N MET A 1 8.33 -3.83 9.98
CA MET A 1 6.98 -4.05 9.42
C MET A 1 5.95 -3.32 10.28
N SER A 2 5.05 -2.63 9.66
CA SER A 2 3.95 -1.99 10.39
C SER A 2 2.75 -2.92 10.42
N LYS A 3 2.13 -3.03 11.58
CA LYS A 3 0.88 -3.78 11.77
C LYS A 3 -0.32 -2.85 11.81
N ASP A 4 -0.11 -1.55 11.74
CA ASP A 4 -1.19 -0.57 11.70
C ASP A 4 -1.60 -0.38 10.24
N LEU A 5 -2.60 -1.14 9.83
CA LEU A 5 -3.04 -1.19 8.44
C LEU A 5 -4.29 -0.36 8.24
N VAL A 6 -4.29 0.42 7.15
CA VAL A 6 -5.50 1.05 6.64
C VAL A 6 -5.99 0.19 5.49
N ALA A 7 -7.24 -0.20 5.55
CA ALA A 7 -7.88 -0.98 4.49
C ALA A 7 -9.12 -0.25 4.02
N VAL A 8 -9.30 -0.17 2.72
CA VAL A 8 -10.45 0.49 2.10
C VAL A 8 -11.03 -0.39 1.01
N GLU A 9 -12.28 -0.12 0.64
CA GLU A 9 -12.90 -0.78 -0.50
C GLU A 9 -12.50 -0.09 -1.79
N PRO A 10 -12.55 -0.77 -2.94
CA PRO A 10 -12.21 -0.16 -4.24
C PRO A 10 -13.01 1.09 -4.57
N THR A 11 -14.23 1.18 -4.05
CA THR A 11 -15.13 2.31 -4.28
C THR A 11 -14.89 3.48 -3.34
N ALA A 12 -14.06 3.31 -2.32
CA ALA A 12 -13.68 4.42 -1.44
C ALA A 12 -13.02 5.51 -2.26
N THR A 13 -13.27 6.77 -1.91
CA THR A 13 -12.69 7.87 -2.67
C THR A 13 -11.24 8.11 -2.29
N VAL A 14 -10.52 8.76 -3.19
CA VAL A 14 -9.14 9.19 -2.92
C VAL A 14 -9.09 10.03 -1.64
N ALA A 15 -10.06 10.94 -1.44
CA ALA A 15 -10.12 11.77 -0.25
C ALA A 15 -10.34 10.94 1.03
N GLU A 16 -11.22 9.95 0.98
CA GLU A 16 -11.48 9.09 2.14
C GLU A 16 -10.23 8.30 2.52
N ALA A 17 -9.56 7.70 1.53
CA ALA A 17 -8.34 6.94 1.77
C ALA A 17 -7.23 7.84 2.32
N ALA A 18 -7.05 9.02 1.72
CA ALA A 18 -6.03 9.97 2.16
C ALA A 18 -6.27 10.43 3.61
N THR A 19 -7.54 10.65 3.97
CA THR A 19 -7.90 11.04 5.33
C THR A 19 -7.56 9.95 6.34
N LEU A 20 -7.88 8.70 6.01
CA LEU A 20 -7.55 7.57 6.88
C LEU A 20 -6.04 7.38 7.02
N MET A 21 -5.32 7.49 5.91
CA MET A 21 -3.86 7.37 5.92
C MET A 21 -3.22 8.48 6.76
N GLY A 22 -3.67 9.71 6.56
CA GLY A 22 -3.17 10.85 7.33
C GLY A 22 -3.46 10.72 8.82
N GLY A 23 -4.65 10.27 9.18
CA GLY A 23 -5.04 10.07 10.57
C GLY A 23 -4.24 9.00 11.28
N ARG A 24 -3.76 8.01 10.55
CA ARG A 24 -2.95 6.91 11.08
C ARG A 24 -1.45 7.10 10.86
N HIS A 25 -1.06 8.17 10.20
CA HIS A 25 0.34 8.47 9.87
C HIS A 25 1.01 7.35 9.08
N VAL A 26 0.28 6.77 8.14
CA VAL A 26 0.79 5.71 7.26
C VAL A 26 0.78 6.21 5.82
N GLY A 27 1.70 5.68 5.01
CA GLY A 27 1.87 6.10 3.62
C GLY A 27 1.14 5.25 2.61
N SER A 28 0.34 4.28 3.05
CA SER A 28 -0.37 3.40 2.13
C SER A 28 -1.65 2.86 2.73
N ALA A 29 -2.56 2.46 1.86
CA ALA A 29 -3.80 1.79 2.21
C ALA A 29 -3.92 0.54 1.34
N LEU A 30 -4.40 -0.55 1.92
CA LEU A 30 -4.71 -1.75 1.15
C LEU A 30 -6.12 -1.65 0.64
N VAL A 31 -6.31 -2.06 -0.59
CA VAL A 31 -7.63 -2.10 -1.19
C VAL A 31 -8.09 -3.55 -1.12
N ILE A 32 -9.17 -3.77 -0.37
CA ILE A 32 -9.68 -5.10 -0.05
C ILE A 32 -11.05 -5.28 -0.72
N GLU A 33 -11.20 -6.38 -1.44
CA GLU A 33 -12.48 -6.77 -2.04
C GLU A 33 -12.67 -8.25 -1.78
N ASP A 34 -13.81 -8.61 -1.21
CA ASP A 34 -14.14 -10.00 -0.89
C ASP A 34 -13.07 -10.69 -0.05
N GLY A 35 -12.50 -9.97 0.91
CA GLY A 35 -11.48 -10.50 1.82
C GLY A 35 -10.09 -10.61 1.22
N ARG A 36 -9.88 -10.13 0.00
CA ARG A 36 -8.60 -10.20 -0.70
C ARG A 36 -8.02 -8.82 -0.93
N ALA A 37 -6.71 -8.70 -0.80
CA ALA A 37 -6.00 -7.48 -1.17
C ALA A 37 -5.88 -7.43 -2.70
N THR A 38 -6.72 -6.62 -3.33
CA THR A 38 -6.76 -6.49 -4.79
C THR A 38 -5.92 -5.31 -5.29
N GLY A 39 -5.50 -4.44 -4.40
CA GLY A 39 -4.68 -3.30 -4.77
C GLY A 39 -3.99 -2.67 -3.58
N ILE A 40 -3.06 -1.79 -3.88
CA ILE A 40 -2.43 -0.93 -2.90
C ILE A 40 -2.50 0.52 -3.39
N PHE A 41 -2.85 1.42 -2.48
CA PHE A 41 -3.01 2.84 -2.77
C PHE A 41 -2.08 3.62 -1.84
N THR A 42 -1.24 4.48 -2.41
CA THR A 42 -0.16 5.12 -1.66
C THR A 42 -0.29 6.64 -1.68
N GLU A 43 0.50 7.31 -0.82
CA GLU A 43 0.59 8.76 -0.82
C GLU A 43 1.06 9.31 -2.17
N ARG A 44 1.89 8.56 -2.89
CA ARG A 44 2.28 8.92 -4.25
C ARG A 44 1.08 8.92 -5.19
N ASP A 45 0.17 7.94 -5.01
CA ASP A 45 -1.05 7.87 -5.82
C ASP A 45 -1.98 9.04 -5.53
N VAL A 46 -2.06 9.48 -4.27
CA VAL A 46 -2.82 10.68 -3.92
C VAL A 46 -2.29 11.88 -4.69
N LEU A 47 -0.98 12.05 -4.67
CA LEU A 47 -0.35 13.18 -5.36
C LEU A 47 -0.58 13.09 -6.87
N ARG A 48 -0.40 11.90 -7.47
CA ARG A 48 -0.61 11.69 -8.89
C ARG A 48 -2.05 12.02 -9.30
N ALA A 49 -3.00 11.56 -8.49
CA ALA A 49 -4.41 11.78 -8.75
C ALA A 49 -4.74 13.28 -8.77
N LEU A 50 -4.35 13.98 -7.71
CA LEU A 50 -4.65 15.41 -7.58
C LEU A 50 -3.89 16.27 -8.59
N ALA A 51 -2.69 15.86 -8.99
CA ALA A 51 -1.92 16.54 -10.00
C ALA A 51 -2.53 16.38 -11.40
N SER A 52 -3.27 15.29 -11.62
CA SER A 52 -3.89 14.99 -12.91
C SER A 52 -5.27 15.62 -13.08
N ASP A 53 -6.03 15.72 -11.98
CA ASP A 53 -7.41 16.18 -12.04
C ASP A 53 -7.82 16.76 -10.68
N PHE A 54 -8.29 18.01 -10.68
CA PHE A 54 -8.81 18.66 -9.47
C PHE A 54 -9.89 17.85 -8.78
N ASP A 55 -10.71 17.15 -9.56
CA ASP A 55 -11.86 16.40 -9.05
C ASP A 55 -11.48 15.00 -8.59
N ALA A 56 -10.21 14.64 -8.69
CA ALA A 56 -9.74 13.29 -8.36
C ALA A 56 -9.99 12.92 -6.90
N ALA A 57 -10.15 13.88 -6.00
CA ALA A 57 -10.51 13.61 -4.61
C ALA A 57 -11.79 12.78 -4.51
N HIS A 58 -12.71 12.92 -5.47
CA HIS A 58 -13.98 12.20 -5.52
C HIS A 58 -13.93 10.93 -6.35
N HIS A 59 -12.81 10.65 -7.01
CA HIS A 59 -12.64 9.42 -7.79
C HIS A 59 -12.43 8.23 -6.85
N PRO A 60 -12.87 7.02 -7.25
CA PRO A 60 -12.60 5.84 -6.45
C PRO A 60 -11.11 5.50 -6.47
N VAL A 61 -10.60 4.95 -5.38
CA VAL A 61 -9.19 4.54 -5.31
C VAL A 61 -8.85 3.51 -6.38
N ALA A 62 -9.85 2.73 -6.83
CA ALA A 62 -9.66 1.75 -7.89
C ALA A 62 -9.09 2.36 -9.17
N ASP A 63 -9.37 3.64 -9.44
CA ASP A 63 -8.87 4.32 -10.64
C ASP A 63 -7.37 4.64 -10.55
N TRP A 64 -6.81 4.65 -9.35
CA TRP A 64 -5.45 5.12 -9.11
C TRP A 64 -4.53 4.10 -8.43
N MET A 65 -5.09 3.05 -7.85
CA MET A 65 -4.32 2.04 -7.12
C MET A 65 -3.45 1.20 -8.05
N THR A 66 -2.44 0.55 -7.46
CA THR A 66 -1.72 -0.51 -8.16
C THR A 66 -2.49 -1.80 -7.95
N ASN A 67 -2.89 -2.44 -9.05
CA ASN A 67 -3.62 -3.71 -9.01
C ASN A 67 -2.66 -4.87 -8.75
N ASP A 68 -3.19 -5.92 -8.12
CA ASP A 68 -2.44 -7.15 -7.87
C ASP A 68 -1.07 -6.85 -7.25
N PRO A 69 -1.05 -6.27 -6.04
CA PRO A 69 0.22 -5.87 -5.44
C PRO A 69 1.14 -7.06 -5.22
N THR A 70 2.43 -6.84 -5.45
CA THR A 70 3.44 -7.83 -5.09
C THR A 70 3.45 -7.97 -3.58
N THR A 71 3.37 -9.19 -3.08
CA THR A 71 3.37 -9.48 -1.66
C THR A 71 4.59 -10.30 -1.27
N VAL A 72 4.91 -10.31 0.01
CA VAL A 72 5.97 -11.14 0.56
C VAL A 72 5.42 -11.96 1.72
N ASP A 73 6.08 -13.07 2.01
CA ASP A 73 5.77 -13.90 3.16
C ASP A 73 6.44 -13.31 4.40
N ILE A 74 5.86 -13.58 5.58
CA ILE A 74 6.43 -13.08 6.84
C ILE A 74 7.87 -13.57 7.05
N ASP A 75 8.23 -14.70 6.44
CA ASP A 75 9.58 -15.27 6.52
C ASP A 75 10.54 -14.76 5.44
N THR A 76 10.06 -13.90 4.54
CA THR A 76 10.91 -13.31 3.50
C THR A 76 11.96 -12.42 4.15
N ASP A 77 13.24 -12.59 3.79
CA ASP A 77 14.29 -11.79 4.38
C ASP A 77 14.29 -10.36 3.82
N VAL A 78 14.95 -9.47 4.55
CA VAL A 78 15.00 -8.04 4.24
C VAL A 78 15.62 -7.78 2.87
N ARG A 79 16.64 -8.53 2.52
CA ARG A 79 17.33 -8.36 1.23
C ARG A 79 16.42 -8.70 0.06
N THR A 80 15.70 -9.82 0.14
CA THR A 80 14.76 -10.22 -0.89
C THR A 80 13.64 -9.20 -1.05
N ALA A 81 13.08 -8.72 0.07
CA ALA A 81 12.04 -7.69 0.04
C ALA A 81 12.55 -6.41 -0.61
N ARG A 82 13.76 -5.99 -0.27
CA ARG A 82 14.39 -4.81 -0.86
C ARG A 82 14.57 -4.95 -2.35
N ASP A 83 15.05 -6.12 -2.80
CA ASP A 83 15.25 -6.39 -4.22
C ASP A 83 13.94 -6.33 -5.00
N LEU A 84 12.86 -6.87 -4.43
CA LEU A 84 11.54 -6.80 -5.04
C LEU A 84 11.06 -5.36 -5.19
N MET A 85 11.30 -4.53 -4.18
CA MET A 85 10.92 -3.12 -4.23
C MET A 85 11.72 -2.36 -5.29
N LEU A 86 13.02 -2.59 -5.34
CA LEU A 86 13.89 -1.91 -6.30
C LEU A 86 13.59 -2.33 -7.73
N ASP A 87 13.43 -3.63 -7.96
CA ASP A 87 13.17 -4.16 -9.30
C ASP A 87 11.80 -3.75 -9.82
N GLY A 88 10.81 -3.70 -8.95
CA GLY A 88 9.44 -3.37 -9.33
C GLY A 88 9.08 -1.90 -9.21
N GLY A 89 9.95 -1.09 -8.62
CA GLY A 89 9.65 0.32 -8.37
C GLY A 89 8.64 0.55 -7.27
N PHE A 90 8.45 -0.43 -6.39
CA PHE A 90 7.53 -0.33 -5.26
C PHE A 90 8.23 0.26 -4.04
N ARG A 91 7.47 0.91 -3.18
CA ARG A 91 7.98 1.38 -1.89
C ARG A 91 7.32 0.68 -0.71
N HIS A 92 6.32 -0.15 -0.98
CA HIS A 92 5.55 -0.85 0.04
C HIS A 92 5.22 -2.25 -0.45
N LEU A 93 5.32 -3.23 0.43
CA LEU A 93 4.93 -4.60 0.15
C LEU A 93 4.03 -5.12 1.27
N PRO A 94 2.83 -5.60 0.93
CA PRO A 94 2.00 -6.31 1.92
C PRO A 94 2.69 -7.60 2.34
N VAL A 95 2.58 -7.95 3.61
CA VAL A 95 3.20 -9.13 4.20
C VAL A 95 2.12 -10.12 4.57
N LEU A 96 2.29 -11.36 4.11
CA LEU A 96 1.35 -12.44 4.36
C LEU A 96 1.95 -13.50 5.27
N GLU A 97 1.11 -14.11 6.10
CA GLU A 97 1.42 -15.36 6.79
C GLU A 97 0.41 -16.38 6.29
N GLY A 98 0.87 -17.27 5.41
CA GLY A 98 -0.04 -18.09 4.64
C GLY A 98 -0.88 -17.24 3.70
N ILE A 99 -2.20 -17.23 3.89
CA ILE A 99 -3.11 -16.39 3.11
C ILE A 99 -3.55 -15.15 3.89
N GLU A 100 -3.12 -15.03 5.14
CA GLU A 100 -3.54 -13.93 6.00
C GLU A 100 -2.61 -12.74 5.87
N LEU A 101 -3.21 -11.55 5.67
CA LEU A 101 -2.46 -10.30 5.64
C LEU A 101 -2.11 -9.91 7.08
N VAL A 102 -0.82 -9.81 7.39
CA VAL A 102 -0.36 -9.51 8.75
C VAL A 102 0.33 -8.17 8.89
N GLY A 103 0.72 -7.54 7.80
CA GLY A 103 1.38 -6.25 7.90
C GLY A 103 1.75 -5.69 6.55
N ILE A 104 2.48 -4.60 6.58
CA ILE A 104 3.04 -3.97 5.40
C ILE A 104 4.47 -3.52 5.73
N VAL A 105 5.38 -3.68 4.80
CA VAL A 105 6.75 -3.21 4.94
C VAL A 105 7.02 -2.12 3.91
N SER A 106 7.69 -1.05 4.33
CA SER A 106 8.05 0.04 3.44
C SER A 106 9.55 0.03 3.15
N ILE A 107 9.95 0.70 2.06
CA ILE A 107 11.38 0.87 1.75
C ILE A 107 12.09 1.60 2.91
N ARG A 108 11.38 2.49 3.60
CA ARG A 108 11.93 3.20 4.76
C ARG A 108 12.24 2.24 5.90
N ASP A 109 11.33 1.30 6.17
CA ASP A 109 11.53 0.28 7.22
C ASP A 109 12.76 -0.58 6.91
N ILE A 110 12.90 -0.97 5.65
CA ILE A 110 14.01 -1.81 5.19
C ILE A 110 15.32 -1.06 5.31
N SER A 111 15.33 0.22 4.95
CA SER A 111 16.54 1.06 5.02
C SER A 111 17.05 1.24 6.45
N ARG A 112 16.19 1.09 7.45
CA ARG A 112 16.54 1.20 8.86
C ARG A 112 16.87 -0.12 9.51
N ALA A 113 16.53 -1.24 8.86
CA ALA A 113 16.74 -2.56 9.43
C ALA A 113 18.21 -2.96 9.28
N PRO A 114 18.79 -3.59 10.30
CA PRO A 114 20.11 -4.19 10.14
C PRO A 114 20.03 -5.38 9.19
N ASP A 115 21.04 -5.53 8.40
CA ASP A 115 21.13 -6.67 7.47
C ASP A 115 21.35 -7.98 8.20
#